data_cd4cd3543b1f5a6926a12d007488210e
#
_entry.id   cd4cd3543b1f5a6926a12d007488210e
#
_cell.length_a   1.000
_cell.length_b   1.000
_cell.length_c   1.000
_cell.angle_alpha   90.00
_cell.angle_beta   90.00
_cell.angle_gamma   90.00
#
_symmetry.space_group_name_H-M   'P 1'
#
loop_
_entity.id
_entity.type
_entity.pdbx_description
1 polymer ?
#
loop_
_entity_poly.entity_id
_entity_poly.type
_entity_poly.pdbx_seq_one_letter_code
_entity_poly.pdbx_strand_id
1 'polypeptide(L)'
;MARVKRGVTSHAKHKKTLKAAKGFIGRRKNTIRTAKAAVDRSMQYAYRDRKNKKRTFRALWIQRLNAAVREHGLTYSRFIDGLGKAGIEVDRKLLSEMAIHEPAAFAAYVERARASLPQAAA
;
A
#
# COMPACT_ATOMS: atom_id res chain seq x y z
N MET A 1 43.95 -35.99 3.72
CA MET A 1 43.35 -34.64 3.61
C MET A 1 41.86 -34.72 3.38
N ALA A 2 41.09 -33.93 4.07
CA ALA A 2 39.64 -33.83 3.85
C ALA A 2 39.37 -33.16 2.50
N ARG A 3 38.57 -33.85 1.65
CA ARG A 3 38.17 -33.31 0.35
C ARG A 3 36.85 -32.56 0.47
N VAL A 4 36.82 -31.32 -0.01
CA VAL A 4 35.59 -30.55 -0.08
C VAL A 4 34.67 -31.14 -1.15
N LYS A 5 33.49 -31.59 -0.73
CA LYS A 5 32.46 -32.14 -1.62
C LYS A 5 31.38 -31.08 -1.86
N ARG A 6 31.03 -30.86 -3.12
CA ARG A 6 30.05 -29.84 -3.50
C ARG A 6 28.59 -30.28 -3.51
N GLY A 7 28.33 -31.57 -3.35
CA GLY A 7 26.97 -32.12 -3.38
C GLY A 7 26.05 -31.54 -2.33
N VAL A 8 26.52 -31.42 -1.10
CA VAL A 8 25.76 -30.85 0.01
C VAL A 8 25.41 -29.39 -0.24
N THR A 9 26.38 -28.59 -0.68
CA THR A 9 26.17 -27.15 -0.95
C THR A 9 25.22 -26.89 -2.10
N SER A 10 25.35 -27.68 -3.18
CA SER A 10 24.43 -27.60 -4.33
C SER A 10 23.00 -27.94 -3.93
N HIS A 11 22.82 -29.04 -3.16
CA HIS A 11 21.52 -29.44 -2.69
C HIS A 11 20.88 -28.39 -1.77
N ALA A 12 21.66 -27.80 -0.87
CA ALA A 12 21.19 -26.73 0.02
C ALA A 12 20.70 -25.50 -0.78
N LYS A 13 21.44 -25.10 -1.81
CA LYS A 13 21.04 -23.98 -2.69
C LYS A 13 19.74 -24.30 -3.44
N HIS A 14 19.63 -25.51 -4.00
CA HIS A 14 18.42 -25.95 -4.69
C HIS A 14 17.21 -26.00 -3.75
N LYS A 15 17.41 -26.56 -2.55
CA LYS A 15 16.37 -26.64 -1.53
C LYS A 15 15.87 -25.25 -1.12
N LYS A 16 16.75 -24.28 -0.97
CA LYS A 16 16.39 -22.87 -0.68
C LYS A 16 15.48 -22.30 -1.77
N THR A 17 15.85 -22.49 -3.04
CA THR A 17 15.06 -22.01 -4.18
C THR A 17 13.70 -22.70 -4.26
N LEU A 18 13.67 -24.01 -4.11
CA LEU A 18 12.42 -24.80 -4.14
C LEU A 18 11.49 -24.48 -2.98
N LYS A 19 12.05 -24.17 -1.81
CA LYS A 19 11.26 -23.70 -0.67
C LYS A 19 10.59 -22.36 -0.95
N ALA A 20 11.32 -21.44 -1.60
CA ALA A 20 10.77 -20.15 -2.01
C ALA A 20 9.72 -20.28 -3.13
N ALA A 21 9.81 -21.33 -3.95
CA ALA A 21 8.87 -21.63 -5.02
C ALA A 21 7.65 -22.45 -4.57
N LYS A 22 7.54 -22.76 -3.29
CA LYS A 22 6.42 -23.56 -2.75
C LYS A 22 5.08 -22.89 -3.05
N GLY A 23 4.15 -23.68 -3.58
CA GLY A 23 2.83 -23.19 -3.97
C GLY A 23 2.73 -22.67 -5.41
N PHE A 24 3.82 -22.63 -6.14
CA PHE A 24 3.81 -22.21 -7.56
C PHE A 24 3.14 -23.30 -8.43
N ILE A 25 2.55 -22.87 -9.53
CA ILE A 25 1.75 -23.74 -10.39
C ILE A 25 2.65 -24.55 -11.33
N GLY A 26 2.29 -25.83 -11.53
CA GLY A 26 2.98 -26.74 -12.44
C GLY A 26 4.38 -27.10 -11.93
N ARG A 27 5.31 -27.26 -12.86
CA ARG A 27 6.69 -27.65 -12.59
C ARG A 27 7.56 -26.57 -11.93
N ARG A 28 7.07 -25.35 -11.84
CA ARG A 28 7.76 -24.22 -11.19
C ARG A 28 7.98 -24.43 -9.69
N LYS A 29 7.22 -25.30 -9.06
CA LYS A 29 7.34 -25.63 -7.63
C LYS A 29 8.33 -26.75 -7.30
N ASN A 30 8.66 -27.61 -8.27
CA ASN A 30 9.42 -28.85 -8.00
C ASN A 30 10.60 -29.10 -8.94
N THR A 31 10.76 -28.35 -10.02
CA THR A 31 11.89 -28.46 -10.96
C THR A 31 12.80 -27.25 -10.80
N ILE A 32 14.07 -27.46 -10.44
CA ILE A 32 15.00 -26.40 -10.07
C ILE A 32 15.19 -25.31 -11.17
N ARG A 33 15.29 -25.72 -12.43
CA ARG A 33 15.53 -24.79 -13.53
C ARG A 33 14.38 -23.79 -13.70
N THR A 34 13.16 -24.30 -13.77
CA THR A 34 11.96 -23.48 -13.87
C THR A 34 11.63 -22.75 -12.59
N ALA A 35 11.87 -23.38 -11.43
CA ALA A 35 11.69 -22.78 -10.12
C ALA A 35 12.59 -21.57 -9.91
N LYS A 36 13.85 -21.68 -10.31
CA LYS A 36 14.82 -20.56 -10.20
C LYS A 36 14.37 -19.33 -10.99
N ALA A 37 13.98 -19.51 -12.24
CA ALA A 37 13.47 -18.44 -13.08
C ALA A 37 12.18 -17.84 -12.49
N ALA A 38 11.27 -18.67 -12.00
CA ALA A 38 10.01 -18.23 -11.39
C ALA A 38 10.23 -17.46 -10.09
N VAL A 39 11.17 -17.89 -9.25
CA VAL A 39 11.50 -17.19 -7.98
C VAL A 39 12.15 -15.84 -8.28
N ASP A 40 13.09 -15.77 -9.23
CA ASP A 40 13.71 -14.50 -9.62
C ASP A 40 12.66 -13.50 -10.10
N ARG A 41 11.71 -13.95 -10.91
CA ARG A 41 10.60 -13.12 -11.39
C ARG A 41 9.66 -12.70 -10.26
N SER A 42 9.37 -13.61 -9.36
CA SER A 42 8.56 -13.34 -8.17
C SER A 42 9.18 -12.25 -7.29
N MET A 43 10.50 -12.29 -7.10
CA MET A 43 11.20 -11.26 -6.33
C MET A 43 11.15 -9.88 -7.00
N GLN A 44 11.28 -9.84 -8.33
CA GLN A 44 11.13 -8.59 -9.10
C GLN A 44 9.73 -8.02 -8.95
N TYR A 45 8.71 -8.87 -9.03
CA TYR A 45 7.32 -8.46 -8.81
C TYR A 45 7.08 -8.00 -7.38
N ALA A 46 7.64 -8.69 -6.40
CA ALA A 46 7.52 -8.28 -4.99
C ALA A 46 8.10 -6.88 -4.75
N TYR A 47 9.25 -6.57 -5.31
CA TYR A 47 9.85 -5.23 -5.23
C TYR A 47 8.96 -4.16 -5.87
N ARG A 48 8.53 -4.40 -7.09
CA ARG A 48 7.63 -3.50 -7.83
C ARG A 48 6.32 -3.28 -7.07
N ASP A 49 5.71 -4.35 -6.60
CA ASP A 49 4.37 -4.32 -6.01
C ASP A 49 4.37 -3.75 -4.59
N ARG A 50 5.48 -3.85 -3.84
CA ARG A 50 5.61 -3.10 -2.58
C ARG A 50 5.55 -1.58 -2.80
N LYS A 51 6.12 -1.09 -3.89
CA LYS A 51 6.02 0.32 -4.29
C LYS A 51 4.60 0.67 -4.77
N ASN A 52 4.03 -0.18 -5.61
CA ASN A 52 2.68 0.01 -6.12
C ASN A 52 1.62 -0.06 -5.03
N LYS A 53 1.82 -0.89 -4.01
CA LYS A 53 0.91 -1.00 -2.86
C LYS A 53 0.69 0.36 -2.17
N LYS A 54 1.76 1.09 -1.95
CA LYS A 54 1.69 2.43 -1.33
C LYS A 54 0.86 3.39 -2.18
N ARG A 55 1.08 3.40 -3.49
CA ARG A 55 0.34 4.24 -4.44
C ARG A 55 -1.13 3.85 -4.52
N THR A 56 -1.41 2.57 -4.56
CA THR A 56 -2.78 2.03 -4.64
C THR A 56 -3.59 2.38 -3.39
N PHE A 57 -3.01 2.19 -2.21
CA PHE A 57 -3.70 2.54 -0.96
C PHE A 57 -3.90 4.05 -0.81
N ARG A 58 -2.92 4.86 -1.20
CA ARG A 58 -3.09 6.32 -1.21
C ARG A 58 -4.25 6.74 -2.12
N ALA A 59 -4.34 6.18 -3.31
CA ALA A 59 -5.46 6.44 -4.22
C ALA A 59 -6.81 6.04 -3.62
N LEU A 60 -6.86 4.89 -2.95
CA LEU A 60 -8.07 4.42 -2.25
C LEU A 60 -8.48 5.38 -1.12
N TRP A 61 -7.55 5.82 -0.29
CA TRP A 61 -7.85 6.78 0.78
C TRP A 61 -8.37 8.10 0.23
N ILE A 62 -7.76 8.62 -0.84
CA ILE A 62 -8.21 9.83 -1.51
C ILE A 62 -9.62 9.68 -2.07
N GLN A 63 -9.93 8.55 -2.67
CA GLN A 63 -11.26 8.26 -3.20
C GLN A 63 -12.32 8.21 -2.09
N ARG A 64 -12.02 7.55 -0.99
CA ARG A 64 -12.90 7.49 0.19
C ARG A 64 -13.14 8.86 0.80
N LEU A 65 -12.06 9.62 0.97
CA LEU A 65 -12.15 10.98 1.50
C LEU A 65 -12.95 11.90 0.58
N ASN A 66 -12.72 11.84 -0.72
CA ASN A 66 -13.46 12.63 -1.68
C ASN A 66 -14.98 12.35 -1.62
N ALA A 67 -15.35 11.08 -1.52
CA ALA A 67 -16.75 10.70 -1.34
C ALA A 67 -17.34 11.27 -0.04
N ALA A 68 -16.62 11.10 1.07
CA ALA A 68 -17.08 11.56 2.39
C ALA A 68 -17.19 13.09 2.50
N VAL A 69 -16.22 13.83 1.98
CA VAL A 69 -16.28 15.31 2.05
C VAL A 69 -17.34 15.90 1.13
N ARG A 70 -17.70 15.23 0.05
CA ARG A 70 -18.80 15.65 -0.82
C ARG A 70 -20.16 15.59 -0.15
N GLU A 71 -20.36 14.67 0.78
CA GLU A 71 -21.57 14.63 1.62
C GLU A 71 -21.71 15.89 2.49
N HIS A 72 -20.59 16.52 2.82
CA HIS A 72 -20.55 17.78 3.57
C HIS A 72 -20.47 19.03 2.66
N GLY A 73 -20.59 18.88 1.35
CA GLY A 73 -20.58 19.97 0.38
C GLY A 73 -19.21 20.56 0.04
N LEU A 74 -18.13 19.85 0.38
CA LEU A 74 -16.76 20.24 0.02
C LEU A 74 -16.17 19.30 -1.05
N THR A 75 -15.17 19.81 -1.77
CA THR A 75 -14.33 18.97 -2.62
C THR A 75 -13.10 18.50 -1.85
N TYR A 76 -12.49 17.40 -2.27
CA TYR A 76 -11.27 16.88 -1.64
C TYR A 76 -10.15 17.91 -1.58
N SER A 77 -9.89 18.64 -2.67
CA SER A 77 -8.82 19.64 -2.73
C SER A 77 -9.04 20.77 -1.73
N ARG A 78 -10.28 21.27 -1.61
CA ARG A 78 -10.62 22.29 -0.63
C ARG A 78 -10.50 21.79 0.80
N PHE A 79 -10.89 20.53 1.05
CA PHE A 79 -10.73 19.93 2.37
C PHE A 79 -9.27 19.84 2.79
N ILE A 80 -8.38 19.38 1.91
CA ILE A 80 -6.95 19.30 2.19
C ILE A 80 -6.32 20.70 2.36
N ASP A 81 -6.70 21.65 1.54
CA ASP A 81 -6.25 23.05 1.69
C ASP A 81 -6.70 23.63 3.05
N GLY A 82 -7.96 23.39 3.42
CA GLY A 82 -8.50 23.82 4.70
C GLY A 82 -7.79 23.19 5.90
N LEU A 83 -7.48 21.92 5.85
CA LEU A 83 -6.70 21.25 6.91
C LEU A 83 -5.29 21.84 7.01
N GLY A 84 -4.64 22.09 5.87
CA GLY A 84 -3.32 22.73 5.85
C GLY A 84 -3.33 24.12 6.46
N LYS A 85 -4.33 24.94 6.14
CA LYS A 85 -4.52 26.29 6.71
C LYS A 85 -4.86 26.27 8.20
N ALA A 86 -5.58 25.25 8.66
CA ALA A 86 -5.89 25.05 10.07
C ALA A 86 -4.70 24.51 10.89
N GLY A 87 -3.59 24.16 10.23
CA GLY A 87 -2.43 23.56 10.89
C GLY A 87 -2.67 22.13 11.38
N ILE A 88 -3.63 21.42 10.81
CA ILE A 88 -3.99 20.06 11.19
C ILE A 88 -3.20 19.07 10.36
N GLU A 89 -2.30 18.33 11.00
CA GLU A 89 -1.47 17.30 10.38
C GLU A 89 -2.02 15.91 10.72
N VAL A 90 -2.88 15.39 9.86
CA VAL A 90 -3.42 14.03 9.97
C VAL A 90 -3.26 13.33 8.63
N ASP A 91 -2.80 12.07 8.66
CA ASP A 91 -2.60 11.33 7.43
C ASP A 91 -3.94 10.89 6.79
N ARG A 92 -3.88 10.60 5.50
CA ARG A 92 -5.07 10.22 4.73
C ARG A 92 -5.64 8.88 5.14
N LYS A 93 -4.79 7.96 5.60
CA LYS A 93 -5.21 6.64 6.09
C LYS A 93 -6.13 6.80 7.30
N LEU A 94 -5.70 7.57 8.29
CA LEU A 94 -6.48 7.80 9.51
C LEU A 94 -7.78 8.54 9.19
N LEU A 95 -7.73 9.60 8.38
CA LEU A 95 -8.92 10.33 7.98
C LEU A 95 -9.93 9.45 7.25
N SER A 96 -9.47 8.56 6.36
CA SER A 96 -10.37 7.65 5.65
C SER A 96 -11.01 6.61 6.58
N GLU A 97 -10.28 6.12 7.57
CA GLU A 97 -10.81 5.23 8.60
C GLU A 97 -11.88 5.95 9.47
N MET A 98 -11.59 7.18 9.89
CA MET A 98 -12.55 7.99 10.64
C MET A 98 -13.82 8.28 9.84
N ALA A 99 -13.70 8.53 8.56
CA ALA A 99 -14.85 8.78 7.68
C ALA A 99 -15.82 7.59 7.64
N ILE A 100 -15.29 6.36 7.77
CA ILE A 100 -16.10 5.14 7.75
C ILE A 100 -16.64 4.79 9.14
N HIS A 101 -15.76 4.78 10.14
CA HIS A 101 -16.07 4.24 11.47
C HIS A 101 -16.52 5.29 12.47
N GLU A 102 -16.08 6.53 12.32
CA GLU A 102 -16.37 7.64 13.23
C GLU A 102 -16.86 8.90 12.48
N PRO A 103 -18.04 8.85 11.84
CA PRO A 103 -18.52 9.95 11.01
C PRO A 103 -18.62 11.28 11.75
N ALA A 104 -18.98 11.26 13.03
CA ALA A 104 -19.09 12.48 13.86
C ALA A 104 -17.74 13.15 14.06
N ALA A 105 -16.69 12.38 14.34
CA ALA A 105 -15.33 12.88 14.49
C ALA A 105 -14.81 13.43 13.15
N PHE A 106 -15.09 12.74 12.06
CA PHE A 106 -14.74 13.20 10.71
C PHE A 106 -15.45 14.53 10.37
N ALA A 107 -16.73 14.65 10.69
CA ALA A 107 -17.49 15.90 10.49
C ALA A 107 -16.83 17.09 11.21
N ALA A 108 -16.30 16.89 12.41
CA ALA A 108 -15.59 17.93 13.14
C ALA A 108 -14.33 18.42 12.38
N TYR A 109 -13.59 17.51 11.74
CA TYR A 109 -12.46 17.89 10.88
C TYR A 109 -12.91 18.65 9.64
N VAL A 110 -14.00 18.26 9.03
CA VAL A 110 -14.59 18.96 7.88
C VAL A 110 -14.97 20.40 8.25
N GLU A 111 -15.61 20.61 9.39
CA GLU A 111 -15.99 21.94 9.86
C GLU A 111 -14.77 22.82 10.16
N ARG A 112 -13.75 22.27 10.79
CA ARG A 112 -12.48 22.99 11.02
C ARG A 112 -11.80 23.39 9.71
N ALA A 113 -11.78 22.49 8.74
CA ALA A 113 -11.23 22.78 7.41
C ALA A 113 -12.06 23.88 6.71
N ARG A 114 -13.38 23.79 6.79
CA ARG A 114 -14.28 24.80 6.22
C ARG A 114 -14.07 26.18 6.84
N ALA A 115 -13.92 26.26 8.14
CA ALA A 115 -13.69 27.51 8.85
C ALA A 115 -12.37 28.20 8.46
N SER A 116 -11.37 27.41 8.04
CA SER A 116 -10.05 27.93 7.64
C SER A 116 -9.98 28.32 6.16
N LEU A 117 -11.00 28.00 5.37
CA LEU A 117 -11.07 28.37 3.98
C LEU A 117 -11.57 29.80 3.81
N PRO A 118 -11.06 30.57 2.84
CA PRO A 118 -11.66 31.84 2.49
C PRO A 118 -13.08 31.60 2.00
N GLN A 119 -14.04 32.37 2.53
CA GLN A 119 -15.40 32.33 2.05
C GLN A 119 -15.38 32.70 0.56
N ALA A 120 -15.98 31.84 -0.27
CA ALA A 120 -16.18 32.18 -1.65
C ALA A 120 -17.00 33.46 -1.67
N ALA A 121 -16.47 34.50 -2.31
CA ALA A 121 -17.23 35.72 -2.57
C ALA A 121 -18.51 35.28 -3.28
N ALA A 122 -19.65 35.73 -2.74
CA ALA A 122 -20.95 35.46 -3.30
C ALA A 122 -21.06 36.07 -4.72
#